data_445cb71b66d23da982dbac5048fed7c8
#
_entry.id   445cb71b66d23da982dbac5048fed7c8
#
_cell.length_a   1.000
_cell.length_b   1.000
_cell.length_c   1.000
_cell.angle_alpha   90.00
_cell.angle_beta   90.00
_cell.angle_gamma   90.00
#
_symmetry.space_group_name_H-M   'P 1'
#
loop_
_entity.id
_entity.type
_entity.pdbx_description
1 polymer ?
#
loop_
_entity_poly.entity_id
_entity_poly.type
_entity_poly.pdbx_seq_one_letter_code
_entity_poly.pdbx_strand_id
1 'polypeptide(L)'
;MLIPYLRRAAGGAVFLACCLPVSHCAYAQEKPYFVTYSYDLEEPGNLDIETKTALARPDGSTHFGASALEFEYGVLAWWTSELYLDGQATAQDSTIFTGFRLENRFRPLMHEHAVNPALYFEYENLNGADKNLLEVVGHDGQSDVATPNGEARQEHEHEAELKLILTSNLKDWNISENFIAEKNLGHSPWEFGYAVGTTRPLRSASTGRACTFCAQRLIAGVEAYGGLGDTAALTLRDTSHYIAPLIGWEAPKGLRISFSPGFGLTSASLNRIYRIGIAYEFDQVGNWFRQAGGRQ
;
A
#
# COMPACT_ATOMS: atom_id res chain seq x y z
N MET A 1 -28.89 9.37 -86.25
CA MET A 1 -29.78 9.55 -85.34
C MET A 1 -29.25 9.22 -83.99
N LEU A 2 -28.98 10.25 -83.24
CA LEU A 2 -28.03 10.27 -82.12
C LEU A 2 -28.71 9.94 -80.81
N ILE A 3 -28.04 9.01 -80.04
CA ILE A 3 -28.37 8.69 -78.64
C ILE A 3 -27.39 9.45 -77.74
N PRO A 4 -27.85 10.24 -76.73
CA PRO A 4 -26.90 10.71 -75.75
C PRO A 4 -26.93 9.85 -74.48
N TYR A 5 -25.71 9.54 -74.03
CA TYR A 5 -25.36 8.84 -72.78
C TYR A 5 -25.74 9.66 -71.55
N LEU A 6 -26.47 9.04 -70.62
CA LEU A 6 -26.64 9.55 -69.24
C LEU A 6 -25.57 8.88 -68.36
N ARG A 7 -24.61 9.65 -67.88
CA ARG A 7 -23.71 9.26 -66.81
C ARG A 7 -24.38 9.41 -65.47
N ARG A 8 -24.59 8.32 -64.74
CA ARG A 8 -24.96 8.34 -63.34
C ARG A 8 -23.67 8.50 -62.51
N ALA A 9 -23.57 9.62 -61.80
CA ALA A 9 -22.57 9.83 -60.76
C ALA A 9 -23.06 9.14 -59.48
N ALA A 10 -22.39 8.07 -59.05
CA ALA A 10 -22.57 7.45 -57.75
C ALA A 10 -21.75 8.24 -56.73
N GLY A 11 -22.42 9.03 -55.90
CA GLY A 11 -21.79 9.69 -54.72
C GLY A 11 -21.53 8.66 -53.64
N GLY A 12 -20.28 8.29 -53.45
CA GLY A 12 -19.84 7.49 -52.28
C GLY A 12 -19.77 8.37 -51.04
N ALA A 13 -20.71 8.19 -50.13
CA ALA A 13 -20.62 8.76 -48.79
C ALA A 13 -19.60 7.96 -47.98
N VAL A 14 -18.42 8.53 -47.76
CA VAL A 14 -17.41 7.99 -46.82
C VAL A 14 -17.89 8.32 -45.41
N PHE A 15 -18.39 7.31 -44.73
CA PHE A 15 -18.64 7.39 -43.29
C PHE A 15 -17.26 7.33 -42.56
N LEU A 16 -16.74 8.50 -42.18
CA LEU A 16 -15.60 8.63 -41.28
C LEU A 16 -16.10 8.28 -39.87
N ALA A 17 -16.02 7.01 -39.50
CA ALA A 17 -16.24 6.59 -38.13
C ALA A 17 -15.11 7.17 -37.26
N CYS A 18 -15.37 8.27 -36.56
CA CYS A 18 -14.54 8.76 -35.48
C CYS A 18 -14.53 7.71 -34.36
N CYS A 19 -13.56 6.82 -34.39
CA CYS A 19 -13.17 6.06 -33.21
C CYS A 19 -12.57 7.05 -32.20
N LEU A 20 -13.41 7.64 -31.37
CA LEU A 20 -12.95 8.26 -30.15
C LEU A 20 -12.35 7.13 -29.29
N PRO A 21 -11.10 7.21 -28.88
CA PRO A 21 -10.60 6.30 -27.87
C PRO A 21 -11.42 6.55 -26.60
N VAL A 22 -12.22 5.57 -26.23
CA VAL A 22 -12.80 5.52 -24.88
C VAL A 22 -11.59 5.23 -23.99
N SER A 23 -11.00 6.29 -23.46
CA SER A 23 -10.03 6.17 -22.40
C SER A 23 -10.75 5.52 -21.24
N HIS A 24 -10.53 4.24 -21.07
CA HIS A 24 -10.80 3.60 -19.80
C HIS A 24 -9.74 4.19 -18.87
N CYS A 25 -10.13 5.12 -18.01
CA CYS A 25 -9.34 5.42 -16.83
C CYS A 25 -9.27 4.12 -16.03
N ALA A 26 -8.21 3.36 -16.23
CA ALA A 26 -7.79 2.38 -15.27
C ALA A 26 -7.24 3.22 -14.11
N TYR A 27 -8.00 3.39 -13.07
CA TYR A 27 -7.47 3.91 -11.81
C TYR A 27 -6.43 2.91 -11.35
N ALA A 28 -5.18 3.33 -11.34
CA ALA A 28 -4.09 2.60 -10.68
C ALA A 28 -4.31 2.79 -9.18
N GLN A 29 -5.25 2.06 -8.62
CA GLN A 29 -5.63 2.17 -7.23
C GLN A 29 -4.83 1.14 -6.44
N GLU A 30 -4.18 1.56 -5.38
CA GLU A 30 -3.47 0.66 -4.48
C GLU A 30 -4.37 -0.47 -3.98
N LYS A 31 -3.77 -1.65 -3.81
CA LYS A 31 -4.48 -2.80 -3.25
C LYS A 31 -4.65 -2.60 -1.74
N PRO A 32 -5.74 -3.11 -1.13
CA PRO A 32 -6.04 -2.91 0.28
C PRO A 32 -5.15 -3.75 1.21
N TYR A 33 -3.87 -3.89 0.87
CA TYR A 33 -2.87 -4.52 1.71
C TYR A 33 -2.48 -3.61 2.88
N PHE A 34 -2.01 -4.23 3.96
CA PHE A 34 -1.49 -3.50 5.11
C PHE A 34 0.03 -3.57 5.21
N VAL A 35 0.62 -4.68 4.78
CA VAL A 35 2.05 -4.97 4.90
C VAL A 35 2.67 -5.26 3.54
N THR A 36 1.94 -5.90 2.66
CA THR A 36 2.40 -6.21 1.31
C THR A 36 2.24 -4.99 0.41
N TYR A 37 3.23 -4.69 -0.39
CA TYR A 37 3.17 -3.68 -1.45
C TYR A 37 2.93 -4.33 -2.80
N SER A 38 2.16 -3.67 -3.67
CA SER A 38 2.06 -4.01 -5.08
C SER A 38 2.93 -3.08 -5.93
N TYR A 39 3.07 -3.38 -7.22
CA TYR A 39 3.79 -2.52 -8.16
C TYR A 39 2.99 -1.26 -8.55
N ASP A 40 1.75 -1.17 -8.12
CA ASP A 40 0.89 -0.02 -8.37
C ASP A 40 1.48 1.21 -7.67
N LEU A 41 1.51 2.34 -8.35
CA LEU A 41 1.98 3.64 -7.85
C LEU A 41 0.86 4.65 -7.99
N GLU A 42 0.88 5.68 -7.14
CA GLU A 42 -0.06 6.78 -7.23
C GLU A 42 0.07 7.54 -8.57
N GLU A 43 -1.04 7.98 -9.15
CA GLU A 43 -1.05 8.71 -10.41
C GLU A 43 -0.35 10.07 -10.30
N PRO A 44 0.43 10.49 -11.33
CA PRO A 44 1.16 11.76 -11.27
C PRO A 44 0.27 12.97 -10.96
N GLY A 45 0.59 13.64 -9.87
CA GLY A 45 -0.12 14.83 -9.39
C GLY A 45 -1.28 14.55 -8.44
N ASN A 46 -1.62 13.30 -8.19
CA ASN A 46 -2.58 12.91 -7.17
C ASN A 46 -1.90 12.83 -5.79
N LEU A 47 -2.68 13.03 -4.76
CA LEU A 47 -2.30 12.86 -3.36
C LEU A 47 -3.29 11.92 -2.70
N ASP A 48 -2.80 10.79 -2.21
CA ASP A 48 -3.56 9.93 -1.32
C ASP A 48 -3.21 10.25 0.15
N ILE A 49 -4.21 10.28 0.99
CA ILE A 49 -4.04 10.42 2.44
C ILE A 49 -4.68 9.22 3.10
N GLU A 50 -3.86 8.40 3.73
CA GLU A 50 -4.31 7.19 4.42
C GLU A 50 -3.98 7.23 5.91
N THR A 51 -4.85 6.65 6.72
CA THR A 51 -4.56 6.31 8.10
C THR A 51 -4.64 4.80 8.27
N LYS A 52 -3.53 4.17 8.61
CA LYS A 52 -3.43 2.76 8.98
C LYS A 52 -3.29 2.63 10.48
N THR A 53 -4.20 1.93 11.12
CA THR A 53 -4.22 1.74 12.59
C THR A 53 -4.15 0.27 12.93
N ALA A 54 -3.21 -0.11 13.78
CA ALA A 54 -3.07 -1.44 14.35
C ALA A 54 -3.51 -1.43 15.82
N LEU A 55 -4.32 -2.40 16.21
CA LEU A 55 -4.77 -2.61 17.58
C LEU A 55 -4.31 -3.99 18.03
N ALA A 56 -3.57 -4.07 19.13
CA ALA A 56 -3.08 -5.35 19.64
C ALA A 56 -2.92 -5.35 21.15
N ARG A 57 -2.56 -6.53 21.67
CA ARG A 57 -2.23 -6.74 23.08
C ARG A 57 -1.15 -7.79 23.17
N PRO A 58 0.05 -7.44 23.65
CA PRO A 58 1.09 -8.42 24.00
C PRO A 58 0.67 -9.29 25.18
N ASP A 59 1.20 -10.49 25.26
CA ASP A 59 0.91 -11.40 26.37
C ASP A 59 1.41 -10.80 27.70
N GLY A 60 0.55 -10.82 28.69
CA GLY A 60 0.86 -10.25 30.00
C GLY A 60 0.93 -8.71 30.09
N SER A 61 0.67 -8.00 28.99
CA SER A 61 0.73 -6.55 28.92
C SER A 61 -0.64 -5.91 28.64
N THR A 62 -0.67 -4.59 28.47
CA THR A 62 -1.87 -3.80 28.19
C THR A 62 -2.15 -3.70 26.70
N HIS A 63 -3.36 -3.30 26.34
CA HIS A 63 -3.71 -3.01 24.94
C HIS A 63 -3.02 -1.73 24.47
N PHE A 64 -2.65 -1.72 23.19
CA PHE A 64 -2.21 -0.52 22.50
C PHE A 64 -2.91 -0.36 21.15
N GLY A 65 -2.92 0.87 20.66
CA GLY A 65 -3.27 1.22 19.30
C GLY A 65 -2.16 2.09 18.72
N ALA A 66 -1.60 1.67 17.59
CA ALA A 66 -0.62 2.46 16.85
C ALA A 66 -1.19 2.86 15.50
N SER A 67 -0.86 4.05 15.03
CA SER A 67 -1.43 4.62 13.82
C SER A 67 -0.36 5.37 13.03
N ALA A 68 -0.28 5.07 11.74
CA ALA A 68 0.45 5.86 10.75
C ALA A 68 -0.54 6.77 10.01
N LEU A 69 -0.19 8.03 9.86
CA LEU A 69 -0.82 8.95 8.93
C LEU A 69 0.11 9.11 7.72
N GLU A 70 -0.34 8.63 6.59
CA GLU A 70 0.40 8.56 5.34
C GLU A 70 -0.06 9.64 4.37
N PHE A 71 0.91 10.23 3.67
CA PHE A 71 0.71 11.16 2.56
C PHE A 71 1.47 10.62 1.36
N GLU A 72 0.79 9.97 0.43
CA GLU A 72 1.37 9.43 -0.79
C GLU A 72 1.15 10.39 -1.95
N TYR A 73 2.22 10.79 -2.64
CA TYR A 73 2.16 11.71 -3.77
C TYR A 73 2.76 11.09 -5.02
N GLY A 74 1.98 11.02 -6.09
CA GLY A 74 2.43 10.64 -7.42
C GLY A 74 3.31 11.72 -8.04
N VAL A 75 4.63 11.54 -8.00
CA VAL A 75 5.59 12.50 -8.54
C VAL A 75 5.68 12.38 -10.07
N LEU A 76 5.88 11.17 -10.55
CA LEU A 76 5.94 10.81 -11.97
C LEU A 76 5.28 9.43 -12.17
N ALA A 77 4.94 9.07 -13.39
CA ALA A 77 4.32 7.78 -13.70
C ALA A 77 5.14 6.53 -13.26
N TRP A 78 6.39 6.72 -12.90
CA TRP A 78 7.32 5.68 -12.44
C TRP A 78 7.89 5.93 -11.04
N TRP A 79 7.43 6.98 -10.34
CA TRP A 79 7.93 7.39 -9.03
C TRP A 79 6.82 7.97 -8.16
N THR A 80 6.63 7.38 -7.00
CA THR A 80 5.79 7.85 -5.90
C THR A 80 6.66 8.12 -4.68
N SER A 81 6.34 9.17 -3.93
CA SER A 81 7.01 9.51 -2.67
C SER A 81 5.97 9.65 -1.57
N GLU A 82 6.30 9.12 -0.39
CA GLU A 82 5.39 9.02 0.75
C GLU A 82 6.05 9.55 2.02
N LEU A 83 5.23 10.17 2.85
CA LEU A 83 5.59 10.61 4.19
C LEU A 83 4.62 9.99 5.19
N TYR A 84 5.15 9.28 6.15
CA TYR A 84 4.41 8.75 7.30
C TYR A 84 4.69 9.54 8.55
N LEU A 85 3.65 9.77 9.35
CA LEU A 85 3.74 10.31 10.69
C LEU A 85 3.18 9.26 11.65
N ASP A 86 4.04 8.74 12.52
CA ASP A 86 3.73 7.61 13.37
C ASP A 86 3.45 8.03 14.82
N GLY A 87 2.52 7.35 15.43
CA GLY A 87 2.17 7.57 16.83
C GLY A 87 1.38 6.41 17.41
N GLN A 88 1.40 6.30 18.72
CA GLN A 88 0.72 5.23 19.42
C GLN A 88 0.11 5.69 20.76
N ALA A 89 -0.87 4.92 21.23
CA ALA A 89 -1.49 5.04 22.54
C ALA A 89 -1.50 3.69 23.22
N THR A 90 -0.85 3.57 24.38
CA THR A 90 -0.83 2.37 25.21
C THR A 90 -1.72 2.57 26.44
N ALA A 91 -2.67 1.66 26.69
CA ALA A 91 -3.56 1.74 27.83
C ALA A 91 -2.78 1.70 29.14
N GLN A 92 -3.13 2.59 30.08
CA GLN A 92 -2.49 2.76 31.39
C GLN A 92 -1.02 3.23 31.33
N ASP A 93 -0.58 3.73 30.16
CA ASP A 93 0.74 4.30 29.97
C ASP A 93 0.61 5.72 29.38
N SER A 94 0.82 5.90 28.08
CA SER A 94 0.82 7.23 27.45
C SER A 94 0.37 7.16 25.98
N THR A 95 0.11 8.35 25.42
CA THR A 95 -0.05 8.58 23.97
C THR A 95 1.13 9.43 23.52
N ILE A 96 1.86 8.97 22.51
CA ILE A 96 3.07 9.62 22.04
C ILE A 96 3.15 9.61 20.52
N PHE A 97 3.79 10.64 19.97
CA PHE A 97 4.31 10.65 18.61
C PHE A 97 5.64 9.89 18.59
N THR A 98 5.78 8.92 17.70
CA THR A 98 6.95 8.03 17.67
C THR A 98 7.98 8.46 16.66
N GLY A 99 7.57 9.06 15.55
CA GLY A 99 8.50 9.56 14.55
C GLY A 99 7.89 9.69 13.15
N PHE A 100 8.73 9.63 12.15
CA PHE A 100 8.33 9.73 10.75
C PHE A 100 9.14 8.78 9.87
N ARG A 101 8.54 8.43 8.72
CA ARG A 101 9.19 7.63 7.67
C ARG A 101 9.07 8.35 6.33
N LEU A 102 10.09 8.22 5.49
CA LEU A 102 10.14 8.76 4.13
C LEU A 102 10.37 7.62 3.16
N GLU A 103 9.36 7.32 2.38
CA GLU A 103 9.33 6.24 1.41
C GLU A 103 9.39 6.76 -0.01
N ASN A 104 10.03 5.99 -0.89
CA ASN A 104 10.02 6.22 -2.32
C ASN A 104 9.88 4.89 -3.06
N ARG A 105 8.91 4.80 -3.95
CA ARG A 105 8.70 3.64 -4.82
C ARG A 105 8.98 3.98 -6.28
N PHE A 106 9.65 3.07 -6.96
CA PHE A 106 10.06 3.24 -8.35
C PHE A 106 9.62 2.05 -9.18
N ARG A 107 8.89 2.30 -10.25
CA ARG A 107 8.43 1.29 -11.21
C ARG A 107 9.28 1.34 -12.48
N PRO A 108 10.21 0.38 -12.69
CA PRO A 108 11.11 0.41 -13.85
C PRO A 108 10.43 0.04 -15.16
N LEU A 109 9.29 -0.67 -15.13
CA LEU A 109 8.55 -1.07 -16.31
C LEU A 109 7.25 -0.26 -16.43
N MET A 110 7.11 0.46 -17.55
CA MET A 110 5.95 1.34 -17.80
C MET A 110 4.74 0.61 -18.40
N HIS A 111 4.90 -0.65 -18.78
CA HIS A 111 3.84 -1.50 -19.31
C HIS A 111 3.70 -2.75 -18.43
N GLU A 112 2.49 -3.26 -18.34
CA GLU A 112 2.22 -4.48 -17.59
C GLU A 112 2.84 -5.71 -18.27
N HIS A 113 3.46 -6.55 -17.47
CA HIS A 113 4.09 -7.81 -17.83
C HIS A 113 3.53 -8.95 -16.97
N ALA A 114 3.94 -10.18 -17.23
CA ALA A 114 3.55 -11.33 -16.40
C ALA A 114 4.02 -11.17 -14.95
N VAL A 115 5.18 -10.56 -14.74
CA VAL A 115 5.71 -10.14 -13.44
C VAL A 115 6.17 -8.70 -13.55
N ASN A 116 5.70 -7.86 -12.66
CA ASN A 116 5.94 -6.42 -12.65
C ASN A 116 6.76 -6.06 -11.40
N PRO A 117 8.04 -5.70 -11.57
CA PRO A 117 8.88 -5.27 -10.45
C PRO A 117 8.60 -3.82 -10.06
N ALA A 118 8.72 -3.54 -8.75
CA ALA A 118 8.95 -2.20 -8.23
C ALA A 118 10.09 -2.24 -7.20
N LEU A 119 10.79 -1.13 -7.07
CA LEU A 119 11.84 -0.93 -6.09
C LEU A 119 11.34 0.05 -5.05
N TYR A 120 11.60 -0.26 -3.80
CA TYR A 120 11.19 0.51 -2.64
C TYR A 120 12.43 0.89 -1.83
N PHE A 121 12.46 2.11 -1.36
CA PHE A 121 13.44 2.63 -0.44
C PHE A 121 12.75 3.48 0.61
N GLU A 122 12.99 3.19 1.89
CA GLU A 122 12.50 3.97 3.02
C GLU A 122 13.64 4.39 3.93
N TYR A 123 13.50 5.55 4.53
CA TYR A 123 14.29 6.02 5.65
C TYR A 123 13.37 6.30 6.82
N GLU A 124 13.71 5.73 7.95
CA GLU A 124 12.95 5.81 9.19
C GLU A 124 13.71 6.59 10.26
N ASN A 125 12.96 7.39 11.00
CA ASN A 125 13.44 8.11 12.18
C ASN A 125 12.36 7.97 13.25
N LEU A 126 12.44 6.87 13.97
CA LEU A 126 11.49 6.47 14.99
C LEU A 126 12.17 6.45 16.36
N ASN A 127 11.40 6.46 17.43
CA ASN A 127 11.89 6.10 18.75
C ASN A 127 11.40 4.69 19.10
N GLY A 128 12.12 3.98 19.96
CA GLY A 128 11.85 2.59 20.29
C GLY A 128 10.49 2.32 20.97
N ALA A 129 9.67 3.35 21.17
CA ALA A 129 8.29 3.16 21.62
C ALA A 129 7.30 3.05 20.45
N ASP A 130 7.79 2.98 19.20
CA ASP A 130 6.93 2.70 18.07
C ASP A 130 6.28 1.30 18.19
N LYS A 131 5.00 1.23 17.90
CA LYS A 131 4.22 -0.02 17.93
C LYS A 131 3.40 -0.17 16.65
N ASN A 132 3.87 0.47 15.58
CA ASN A 132 3.22 0.41 14.29
C ASN A 132 3.57 -0.90 13.60
N LEU A 133 2.74 -1.92 13.81
CA LEU A 133 2.94 -3.27 13.28
C LEU A 133 2.66 -3.39 11.78
N LEU A 134 3.02 -2.39 10.99
CA LEU A 134 3.03 -2.43 9.53
C LEU A 134 4.40 -2.88 8.99
N GLU A 135 5.43 -2.75 9.80
CA GLU A 135 6.76 -3.26 9.51
C GLU A 135 6.88 -4.76 9.77
N VAL A 136 7.80 -5.39 9.08
CA VAL A 136 7.96 -6.86 9.08
C VAL A 136 9.26 -7.26 9.75
N VAL A 137 10.27 -6.41 9.66
CA VAL A 137 11.64 -6.66 10.10
C VAL A 137 11.92 -5.81 11.33
N GLY A 138 12.90 -6.20 12.14
CA GLY A 138 13.33 -5.43 13.29
C GLY A 138 12.46 -5.58 14.55
N HIS A 139 11.24 -6.08 14.40
CA HIS A 139 10.35 -6.28 15.53
C HIS A 139 10.43 -7.71 16.07
N ASP A 140 11.11 -7.89 17.19
CA ASP A 140 11.14 -9.16 17.96
C ASP A 140 9.77 -9.49 18.61
N GLY A 141 8.71 -8.92 18.07
CA GLY A 141 7.33 -9.24 18.37
C GLY A 141 6.89 -8.77 19.75
N GLN A 142 6.65 -9.72 20.66
CA GLN A 142 6.00 -9.39 21.93
C GLN A 142 6.87 -8.58 22.90
N SER A 143 8.20 -8.76 22.89
CA SER A 143 9.12 -8.10 23.82
C SER A 143 9.13 -6.59 23.61
N ASP A 144 9.27 -6.15 22.37
CA ASP A 144 9.46 -4.74 22.01
C ASP A 144 8.19 -3.93 22.28
N VAL A 145 7.05 -4.42 21.81
CA VAL A 145 5.77 -3.74 22.03
C VAL A 145 5.26 -3.84 23.47
N ALA A 146 5.85 -4.68 24.33
CA ALA A 146 5.49 -4.81 25.72
C ALA A 146 6.24 -3.82 26.64
N THR A 147 7.37 -3.27 26.18
CA THR A 147 8.18 -2.30 26.94
C THR A 147 7.38 -1.03 27.23
N PRO A 148 7.43 -0.49 28.49
CA PRO A 148 6.78 0.77 28.83
C PRO A 148 7.28 1.94 27.96
N ASN A 149 6.37 2.79 27.49
CA ASN A 149 6.69 3.89 26.59
C ASN A 149 7.76 4.85 27.15
N GLY A 150 7.77 5.08 28.46
CA GLY A 150 8.74 5.97 29.12
C GLY A 150 10.18 5.46 29.07
N GLU A 151 10.36 4.14 28.94
CA GLU A 151 11.65 3.46 28.77
C GLU A 151 12.00 3.36 27.29
N ALA A 152 11.14 2.75 26.49
CA ALA A 152 11.35 2.50 25.07
C ALA A 152 11.66 3.77 24.25
N ARG A 153 10.95 4.88 24.53
CA ARG A 153 11.16 6.17 23.83
C ARG A 153 12.53 6.82 24.01
N GLN A 154 13.39 6.27 24.87
CA GLN A 154 14.76 6.79 25.06
C GLN A 154 15.72 6.27 23.98
N GLU A 155 15.36 5.20 23.33
CA GLU A 155 16.03 4.69 22.16
C GLU A 155 15.55 5.44 20.92
N HIS A 156 16.50 5.77 20.04
CA HIS A 156 16.22 6.39 18.75
C HIS A 156 16.80 5.52 17.66
N GLU A 157 15.97 5.18 16.71
CA GLU A 157 16.32 4.33 15.60
C GLU A 157 16.34 5.16 14.31
N HIS A 158 17.40 4.93 13.54
CA HIS A 158 17.58 5.47 12.21
C HIS A 158 17.80 4.29 11.29
N GLU A 159 16.79 3.98 10.49
CA GLU A 159 16.79 2.78 9.67
C GLU A 159 16.65 3.11 8.20
N ALA A 160 17.16 2.22 7.40
CA ALA A 160 16.99 2.26 5.96
C ALA A 160 16.46 0.89 5.50
N GLU A 161 15.30 0.89 4.89
CA GLU A 161 14.68 -0.31 4.36
C GLU A 161 14.69 -0.32 2.83
N LEU A 162 14.92 -1.49 2.27
CA LEU A 162 14.88 -1.78 0.85
C LEU A 162 13.90 -2.92 0.60
N LYS A 163 12.97 -2.75 -0.36
CA LYS A 163 12.11 -3.84 -0.82
C LYS A 163 12.25 -4.05 -2.32
N LEU A 164 12.34 -5.30 -2.72
CA LEU A 164 12.05 -5.74 -4.08
C LEU A 164 10.62 -6.26 -4.11
N ILE A 165 9.76 -5.55 -4.81
CA ILE A 165 8.34 -5.86 -4.96
C ILE A 165 8.17 -6.54 -6.31
N LEU A 166 7.53 -7.71 -6.36
CA LEU A 166 7.16 -8.42 -7.58
C LEU A 166 5.65 -8.62 -7.58
N THR A 167 4.98 -8.16 -8.62
CA THR A 167 3.52 -8.28 -8.73
C THR A 167 3.11 -8.96 -10.02
N SER A 168 2.19 -9.90 -9.93
CA SER A 168 1.54 -10.58 -11.06
C SER A 168 0.03 -10.38 -10.99
N ASN A 169 -0.55 -9.91 -12.10
CA ASN A 169 -2.00 -9.78 -12.25
C ASN A 169 -2.50 -10.95 -13.12
N LEU A 170 -3.23 -11.87 -12.53
CA LEU A 170 -3.78 -13.05 -13.21
C LEU A 170 -5.32 -12.97 -13.23
N LYS A 171 -5.88 -12.48 -14.33
CA LYS A 171 -7.32 -12.16 -14.44
C LYS A 171 -7.69 -11.10 -13.39
N ASP A 172 -8.55 -11.49 -12.41
CA ASP A 172 -8.98 -10.62 -11.32
C ASP A 172 -8.11 -10.76 -10.06
N TRP A 173 -7.10 -11.63 -10.06
CA TRP A 173 -6.20 -11.81 -8.94
C TRP A 173 -4.98 -10.91 -9.07
N ASN A 174 -4.70 -10.14 -8.02
CA ASN A 174 -3.41 -9.53 -7.77
C ASN A 174 -2.62 -10.45 -6.84
N ILE A 175 -1.38 -10.76 -7.18
CA ILE A 175 -0.44 -11.54 -6.35
C ILE A 175 0.82 -10.70 -6.25
N SER A 176 1.22 -10.35 -5.03
CA SER A 176 2.40 -9.53 -4.78
C SER A 176 3.32 -10.21 -3.77
N GLU A 177 4.61 -10.15 -4.05
CA GLU A 177 5.68 -10.71 -3.23
C GLU A 177 6.69 -9.61 -2.95
N ASN A 178 7.04 -9.40 -1.68
CA ASN A 178 8.03 -8.43 -1.25
C ASN A 178 9.19 -9.14 -0.56
N PHE A 179 10.40 -8.85 -0.99
CA PHE A 179 11.64 -9.25 -0.34
C PHE A 179 12.21 -8.01 0.34
N ILE A 180 12.39 -8.09 1.65
CA ILE A 180 12.69 -6.95 2.52
C ILE A 180 14.10 -7.12 3.07
N ALA A 181 14.86 -6.03 3.06
CA ALA A 181 16.15 -5.92 3.71
C ALA A 181 16.22 -4.57 4.42
N GLU A 182 16.42 -4.61 5.71
CA GLU A 182 16.47 -3.45 6.59
C GLU A 182 17.78 -3.35 7.32
N LYS A 183 18.17 -2.14 7.65
CA LYS A 183 19.37 -1.86 8.38
C LYS A 183 19.20 -0.66 9.30
N ASN A 184 19.36 -0.91 10.58
CA ASN A 184 19.60 0.16 11.53
C ASN A 184 20.98 0.78 11.24
N LEU A 185 21.03 2.09 10.98
CA LEU A 185 22.25 2.80 10.56
C LEU A 185 23.28 2.93 11.67
N GLY A 186 22.88 2.77 12.93
CA GLY A 186 23.75 2.77 14.12
C GLY A 186 24.25 1.39 14.52
N HIS A 187 23.67 0.32 14.00
CA HIS A 187 23.90 -1.06 14.43
C HIS A 187 24.11 -1.98 13.22
N SER A 188 24.65 -3.16 13.49
CA SER A 188 24.73 -4.28 12.55
C SER A 188 24.09 -5.49 13.22
N PRO A 189 23.54 -6.44 12.51
CA PRO A 189 23.62 -6.76 11.08
C PRO A 189 22.51 -6.15 10.22
N TRP A 190 22.46 -6.54 8.91
CA TRP A 190 21.26 -6.40 8.09
C TRP A 190 20.22 -7.42 8.51
N GLU A 191 18.99 -7.03 8.54
CA GLU A 191 17.83 -7.86 8.82
C GLU A 191 17.01 -8.12 7.55
N PHE A 192 16.32 -9.24 7.50
CA PHE A 192 15.60 -9.67 6.31
C PHE A 192 14.18 -10.07 6.66
N GLY A 193 13.28 -9.83 5.73
CA GLY A 193 11.87 -10.19 5.84
C GLY A 193 11.22 -10.49 4.50
N TYR A 194 9.98 -10.91 4.58
CA TYR A 194 9.13 -11.13 3.42
C TYR A 194 7.68 -10.73 3.71
N ALA A 195 6.98 -10.31 2.66
CA ALA A 195 5.53 -10.20 2.67
C ALA A 195 4.98 -10.74 1.35
N VAL A 196 3.92 -11.54 1.41
CA VAL A 196 3.23 -12.09 0.25
C VAL A 196 1.74 -11.83 0.41
N GLY A 197 1.14 -11.19 -0.57
CA GLY A 197 -0.27 -10.87 -0.57
C GLY A 197 -0.99 -11.35 -1.82
N THR A 198 -2.25 -11.71 -1.66
CA THR A 198 -3.12 -11.93 -2.81
C THR A 198 -4.49 -11.33 -2.54
N THR A 199 -5.02 -10.61 -3.53
CA THR A 199 -6.33 -9.97 -3.45
C THR A 199 -7.10 -10.15 -4.75
N ARG A 200 -8.43 -10.05 -4.64
CA ARG A 200 -9.32 -9.97 -5.79
C ARG A 200 -10.63 -9.27 -5.44
N PRO A 201 -11.29 -8.61 -6.38
CA PRO A 201 -12.68 -8.18 -6.18
C PRO A 201 -13.59 -9.39 -5.98
N LEU A 202 -14.58 -9.30 -5.10
CA LEU A 202 -15.54 -10.38 -4.85
C LEU A 202 -16.37 -10.73 -6.08
N ARG A 203 -16.47 -9.81 -7.03
CA ARG A 203 -17.07 -10.03 -8.33
C ARG A 203 -16.31 -9.23 -9.40
N SER A 204 -16.01 -9.88 -10.51
CA SER A 204 -15.39 -9.21 -11.65
C SER A 204 -16.20 -8.01 -12.13
N ALA A 205 -15.52 -6.97 -12.58
CA ALA A 205 -16.15 -5.78 -13.13
C ALA A 205 -17.06 -6.18 -14.31
N SER A 206 -18.35 -5.97 -14.16
CA SER A 206 -19.31 -6.11 -15.25
C SER A 206 -19.75 -4.71 -15.68
N THR A 207 -20.10 -4.53 -16.95
CA THR A 207 -20.62 -3.29 -17.53
C THR A 207 -21.99 -2.88 -16.92
N GLY A 208 -22.12 -2.97 -15.62
CA GLY A 208 -23.32 -2.68 -14.85
C GLY A 208 -23.34 -1.28 -14.26
N ARG A 209 -24.51 -0.86 -13.78
CA ARG A 209 -24.73 0.45 -13.16
C ARG A 209 -23.75 0.70 -12.02
N ALA A 210 -23.25 1.93 -11.93
CA ALA A 210 -22.46 2.39 -10.79
C ALA A 210 -23.24 2.16 -9.49
N CYS A 211 -22.65 1.43 -8.57
CA CYS A 211 -23.25 1.12 -7.27
C CYS A 211 -22.19 1.35 -6.18
N THR A 212 -22.65 1.83 -5.03
CA THR A 212 -21.75 2.16 -3.91
C THR A 212 -21.34 0.92 -3.13
N PHE A 213 -22.25 0.00 -2.85
CA PHE A 213 -22.02 -1.21 -2.05
C PHE A 213 -22.26 -2.48 -2.87
N CYS A 214 -21.57 -2.62 -3.99
CA CYS A 214 -21.67 -3.84 -4.80
C CYS A 214 -20.41 -4.71 -4.67
N ALA A 215 -20.56 -5.98 -4.99
CA ALA A 215 -19.50 -6.97 -4.87
C ALA A 215 -18.25 -6.66 -5.74
N GLN A 216 -18.38 -5.81 -6.75
CA GLN A 216 -17.26 -5.32 -7.57
C GLN A 216 -16.36 -4.33 -6.84
N ARG A 217 -16.87 -3.66 -5.79
CA ARG A 217 -16.15 -2.69 -4.96
C ARG A 217 -15.67 -3.28 -3.65
N LEU A 218 -15.98 -4.52 -3.39
CA LEU A 218 -15.48 -5.28 -2.26
C LEU A 218 -14.32 -6.15 -2.74
N ILE A 219 -13.17 -5.97 -2.14
CA ILE A 219 -11.95 -6.72 -2.41
C ILE A 219 -11.68 -7.61 -1.20
N ALA A 220 -11.41 -8.88 -1.44
CA ALA A 220 -10.98 -9.79 -0.39
C ALA A 220 -9.61 -10.37 -0.72
N GLY A 221 -8.85 -10.70 0.31
CA GLY A 221 -7.51 -11.22 0.13
C GLY A 221 -6.95 -11.83 1.39
N VAL A 222 -5.67 -12.13 1.33
CA VAL A 222 -4.87 -12.61 2.45
C VAL A 222 -3.43 -12.16 2.26
N GLU A 223 -2.78 -11.81 3.37
CA GLU A 223 -1.35 -11.55 3.46
C GLU A 223 -0.70 -12.61 4.35
N ALA A 224 0.55 -12.97 4.04
CA ALA A 224 1.43 -13.73 4.92
C ALA A 224 2.78 -13.01 4.94
N TYR A 225 3.31 -12.70 6.12
CA TYR A 225 4.53 -11.93 6.26
C TYR A 225 5.27 -12.30 7.55
N GLY A 226 6.56 -11.99 7.59
CA GLY A 226 7.40 -12.23 8.77
C GLY A 226 8.88 -11.98 8.52
N GLY A 227 9.63 -11.96 9.60
CA GLY A 227 11.08 -11.82 9.58
C GLY A 227 11.78 -13.12 9.18
N LEU A 228 12.95 -13.00 8.60
CA LEU A 228 13.83 -14.12 8.22
C LEU A 228 15.11 -14.17 9.07
N GLY A 229 15.24 -13.27 10.05
CA GLY A 229 16.46 -13.09 10.82
C GLY A 229 17.45 -12.16 10.13
N ASP A 230 18.71 -12.25 10.47
CA ASP A 230 19.75 -11.32 10.08
C ASP A 230 20.92 -11.97 9.33
N THR A 231 21.92 -11.18 8.96
CA THR A 231 23.12 -11.68 8.27
C THR A 231 23.99 -12.62 9.13
N ALA A 232 23.80 -12.65 10.44
CA ALA A 232 24.51 -13.56 11.34
C ALA A 232 23.77 -14.89 11.49
N ALA A 233 22.43 -14.87 11.49
CA ALA A 233 21.59 -16.06 11.66
C ALA A 233 20.23 -15.90 10.97
N LEU A 234 20.03 -16.60 9.87
CA LEU A 234 18.69 -16.72 9.28
C LEU A 234 17.87 -17.70 10.13
N THR A 235 16.69 -17.26 10.59
CA THR A 235 15.78 -18.06 11.41
C THR A 235 14.33 -17.74 11.07
N LEU A 236 13.48 -18.79 11.12
CA LEU A 236 12.03 -18.66 10.99
C LEU A 236 11.28 -18.91 12.31
N ARG A 237 12.00 -19.39 13.33
CA ARG A 237 11.37 -19.76 14.60
C ARG A 237 11.32 -18.63 15.59
N ASP A 238 12.35 -17.82 15.58
CA ASP A 238 12.58 -16.80 16.60
C ASP A 238 12.12 -15.42 16.10
N THR A 239 11.62 -15.36 14.88
CA THR A 239 11.02 -14.17 14.26
C THR A 239 9.50 -14.23 14.25
N SER A 240 8.87 -13.08 14.16
CA SER A 240 7.43 -12.93 14.07
C SER A 240 6.91 -13.31 12.68
N HIS A 241 5.86 -14.11 12.62
CA HIS A 241 5.17 -14.49 11.38
C HIS A 241 3.67 -14.40 11.57
N TYR A 242 2.98 -13.91 10.54
CA TYR A 242 1.54 -13.70 10.57
C TYR A 242 0.87 -14.22 9.31
N ILE A 243 -0.41 -14.60 9.45
CA ILE A 243 -1.36 -14.74 8.36
C ILE A 243 -2.52 -13.78 8.63
N ALA A 244 -2.91 -13.00 7.64
CA ALA A 244 -3.86 -11.90 7.80
C ALA A 244 -4.86 -11.86 6.63
N PRO A 245 -6.05 -12.48 6.77
CA PRO A 245 -7.13 -12.25 5.81
C PRO A 245 -7.53 -10.77 5.83
N LEU A 246 -7.90 -10.25 4.68
CA LEU A 246 -8.28 -8.85 4.55
C LEU A 246 -9.54 -8.67 3.72
N ILE A 247 -10.23 -7.58 3.99
CA ILE A 247 -11.34 -7.08 3.17
C ILE A 247 -11.16 -5.58 2.97
N GLY A 248 -11.34 -5.12 1.74
CA GLY A 248 -11.37 -3.71 1.38
C GLY A 248 -12.69 -3.33 0.71
N TRP A 249 -13.08 -2.09 0.88
CA TRP A 249 -14.19 -1.47 0.18
C TRP A 249 -13.72 -0.17 -0.46
N GLU A 250 -13.92 -0.09 -1.77
CA GLU A 250 -13.59 1.08 -2.58
C GLU A 250 -14.87 1.85 -2.91
N ALA A 251 -15.09 2.97 -2.24
CA ALA A 251 -16.22 3.82 -2.51
C ALA A 251 -16.02 4.63 -3.81
N PRO A 252 -17.10 5.12 -4.44
CA PRO A 252 -16.97 6.12 -5.48
C PRO A 252 -16.27 7.37 -4.94
N LYS A 253 -15.42 8.00 -5.76
CA LYS A 253 -14.70 9.25 -5.44
C LYS A 253 -13.51 9.10 -4.47
N GLY A 254 -12.79 8.00 -4.53
CA GLY A 254 -11.48 7.86 -3.90
C GLY A 254 -11.46 7.46 -2.43
N LEU A 255 -12.61 7.31 -1.74
CA LEU A 255 -12.62 6.80 -0.37
C LEU A 255 -12.41 5.29 -0.37
N ARG A 256 -11.44 4.82 0.40
CA ARG A 256 -11.15 3.40 0.65
C ARG A 256 -11.24 3.11 2.14
N ILE A 257 -11.76 1.93 2.48
CA ILE A 257 -11.75 1.41 3.85
C ILE A 257 -11.31 -0.03 3.79
N SER A 258 -10.35 -0.40 4.62
CA SER A 258 -9.81 -1.75 4.72
C SER A 258 -9.81 -2.25 6.15
N PHE A 259 -9.91 -3.57 6.32
CA PHE A 259 -9.86 -4.25 7.60
C PHE A 259 -9.12 -5.58 7.45
N SER A 260 -8.24 -5.90 8.40
CA SER A 260 -7.48 -7.14 8.41
C SER A 260 -7.18 -7.60 9.84
N PRO A 261 -7.72 -8.74 10.29
CA PRO A 261 -7.24 -9.42 11.48
C PRO A 261 -5.98 -10.23 11.14
N GLY A 262 -4.88 -9.99 11.84
CA GLY A 262 -3.65 -10.77 11.75
C GLY A 262 -3.57 -11.81 12.85
N PHE A 263 -3.12 -13.02 12.53
CA PHE A 263 -2.94 -14.14 13.45
C PHE A 263 -1.47 -14.54 13.48
N GLY A 264 -0.87 -14.51 14.66
CA GLY A 264 0.52 -14.91 14.86
C GLY A 264 0.71 -16.42 14.70
N LEU A 265 1.80 -16.80 14.06
CA LEU A 265 2.14 -18.19 13.74
C LEU A 265 3.30 -18.75 14.58
N THR A 266 4.07 -17.89 15.23
CA THR A 266 5.21 -18.25 16.07
C THR A 266 5.05 -17.73 17.49
N SER A 267 5.89 -18.17 18.41
CA SER A 267 5.90 -17.67 19.79
C SER A 267 6.42 -16.24 19.90
N ALA A 268 7.18 -15.75 18.93
CA ALA A 268 7.62 -14.36 18.84
C ALA A 268 6.48 -13.43 18.37
N SER A 269 5.51 -13.95 17.64
CA SER A 269 4.38 -13.17 17.13
C SER A 269 3.38 -12.79 18.22
N LEU A 270 2.74 -11.63 18.07
CA LEU A 270 1.53 -11.32 18.80
C LEU A 270 0.40 -12.29 18.38
N ASN A 271 -0.37 -12.78 19.34
CA ASN A 271 -1.44 -13.72 19.04
C ASN A 271 -2.46 -13.19 18.04
N ARG A 272 -2.79 -11.90 18.16
CA ARG A 272 -3.75 -11.22 17.28
C ARG A 272 -3.43 -9.74 17.12
N ILE A 273 -3.59 -9.27 15.89
CA ILE A 273 -3.52 -7.87 15.52
C ILE A 273 -4.79 -7.54 14.73
N TYR A 274 -5.41 -6.41 14.99
CA TYR A 274 -6.52 -5.92 14.17
C TYR A 274 -6.09 -4.64 13.47
N ARG A 275 -6.21 -4.60 12.16
CA ARG A 275 -5.82 -3.43 11.35
C ARG A 275 -7.03 -2.82 10.67
N ILE A 276 -7.07 -1.50 10.64
CA ILE A 276 -8.09 -0.70 9.96
C ILE A 276 -7.35 0.37 9.16
N GLY A 277 -7.66 0.45 7.86
CA GLY A 277 -7.19 1.49 6.95
C GLY A 277 -8.35 2.37 6.49
N ILE A 278 -8.14 3.67 6.41
CA ILE A 278 -9.06 4.64 5.81
C ILE A 278 -8.22 5.58 4.95
N ALA A 279 -8.48 5.58 3.65
CA ALA A 279 -7.77 6.40 2.68
C ALA A 279 -8.71 7.27 1.85
N TYR A 280 -8.22 8.40 1.39
CA TYR A 280 -8.90 9.27 0.45
C TYR A 280 -7.93 9.86 -0.56
N GLU A 281 -8.20 9.60 -1.84
CA GLU A 281 -7.44 10.11 -2.97
C GLU A 281 -7.95 11.48 -3.43
N PHE A 282 -7.04 12.43 -3.59
CA PHE A 282 -7.27 13.77 -4.11
C PHE A 282 -6.65 13.92 -5.50
N ASP A 283 -7.51 14.03 -6.51
CA ASP A 283 -7.07 14.18 -7.90
C ASP A 283 -6.34 15.50 -8.14
N GLN A 284 -5.19 15.44 -8.81
CA GLN A 284 -4.50 16.58 -9.42
C GLN A 284 -4.28 17.78 -8.48
N VAL A 285 -3.85 17.55 -7.25
CA VAL A 285 -3.66 18.60 -6.24
C VAL A 285 -2.68 19.70 -6.68
N GLY A 286 -1.70 19.38 -7.53
CA GLY A 286 -0.79 20.36 -8.10
C GLY A 286 -1.48 21.47 -8.91
N ASN A 287 -2.64 21.21 -9.46
CA ASN A 287 -3.44 22.20 -10.20
C ASN A 287 -4.15 23.19 -9.27
N TRP A 288 -4.45 22.80 -8.04
CA TRP A 288 -5.09 23.70 -7.05
C TRP A 288 -4.17 24.85 -6.69
N PHE A 289 -2.87 24.58 -6.52
CA PHE A 289 -1.87 25.61 -6.20
C PHE A 289 -1.64 26.55 -7.39
N ARG A 290 -1.67 26.07 -8.64
CA ARG A 290 -1.55 26.91 -9.84
C ARG A 290 -2.75 27.86 -10.00
N GLN A 291 -3.95 27.40 -9.71
CA GLN A 291 -5.17 28.23 -9.79
C GLN A 291 -5.22 29.26 -8.66
N ALA A 292 -4.71 28.94 -7.48
CA ALA A 292 -4.64 29.88 -6.36
C ALA A 292 -3.59 31.00 -6.59
N GLY A 293 -2.42 30.65 -7.20
CA GLY A 293 -1.36 31.63 -7.51
C GLY A 293 -1.61 32.53 -8.73
N GLY A 294 -2.55 32.16 -9.60
CA GLY A 294 -2.90 32.92 -10.81
C GLY A 294 -3.96 34.02 -10.62
N ARG A 295 -4.38 34.30 -9.39
CA ARG A 295 -5.35 35.34 -9.03
C ARG A 295 -4.73 36.56 -8.34
N GLN A 296 -3.46 36.88 -8.64
CA GLN A 296 -2.82 38.12 -8.21
C GLN A 296 -2.68 39.09 -9.38
#